data_ef490f5c07c57a60c551ef2cffc06cd5
#
_entry.id   ef490f5c07c57a60c551ef2cffc06cd5
#
_cell.length_a   1.000
_cell.length_b   1.000
_cell.length_c   1.000
_cell.angle_alpha   90.00
_cell.angle_beta   90.00
_cell.angle_gamma   90.00
#
_symmetry.space_group_name_H-M   'P 1'
#
loop_
_entity.id
_entity.type
_entity.pdbx_description
1 polymer ?
#
loop_
_entity_poly.entity_id
_entity_poly.type
_entity_poly.pdbx_seq_one_letter_code
_entity_poly.pdbx_strand_id
1 'polypeptide(L)'
;MSYVGETMSNLLHQTAFLNLTWGNFVMIAVAFLFLFLAIKKEYEPLLLVPIAFGMLLVNIYPDIIISPEEASNGVGGLLHYFYILDEWSILPSLIFLGVGAMTDFGPLIANPISFLLGAAAQFGIFSAYFLAILMGFNDKSAAAVSIIGGADGPTSIFLAGKLGQTGLLGPIAVAAYSYMALVPIIQPPVMKLFTTKKERAIKMENLRPVSKLERILFPVIVTTIVCLILPTTAQLVGMLMLGNLFRESGVVRQLTDTASNALMYIVVILLGTSVGATTSAEAFLNITTIKIVVLGLVAFVFGTAAGVLFGKVLCWVTKGKINPLIGSAGVSAVPMAARVSQKVGAEEDPTNFLLMHAMGPNVAGVIGTAVAAGVFMAIFGI
;
A
#
# COMPACT_ATOMS: atom_id res chain seq x y z
N MET A 1 -57.37 1.91 6.32
CA MET A 1 -56.46 2.47 7.37
C MET A 1 -55.36 1.48 7.81
N SER A 2 -55.61 0.15 7.76
CA SER A 2 -54.60 -0.87 8.13
C SER A 2 -53.36 -0.86 7.23
N TYR A 3 -53.55 -0.79 5.91
CA TYR A 3 -52.44 -0.80 4.93
C TYR A 3 -51.46 0.38 5.10
N VAL A 4 -51.96 1.58 5.31
CA VAL A 4 -51.12 2.77 5.54
C VAL A 4 -50.38 2.65 6.87
N GLY A 5 -51.01 2.12 7.92
CA GLY A 5 -50.41 1.88 9.21
C GLY A 5 -49.29 0.82 9.15
N GLU A 6 -49.52 -0.27 8.43
CA GLU A 6 -48.55 -1.33 8.19
C GLU A 6 -47.36 -0.81 7.35
N THR A 7 -47.64 -0.04 6.31
CA THR A 7 -46.60 0.55 5.47
C THR A 7 -45.72 1.54 6.26
N MET A 8 -46.33 2.39 7.09
CA MET A 8 -45.61 3.32 7.97
C MET A 8 -44.78 2.58 9.02
N SER A 9 -45.35 1.52 9.62
CA SER A 9 -44.62 0.66 10.56
C SER A 9 -43.41 0.00 9.87
N ASN A 10 -43.58 -0.56 8.69
CA ASN A 10 -42.51 -1.18 7.91
C ASN A 10 -41.45 -0.17 7.55
N LEU A 11 -41.81 1.04 7.13
CA LEU A 11 -40.86 2.10 6.86
C LEU A 11 -40.05 2.50 8.10
N LEU A 12 -40.66 2.59 9.24
CA LEU A 12 -39.97 2.87 10.51
C LEU A 12 -39.02 1.75 10.89
N HIS A 13 -39.43 0.48 10.76
CA HIS A 13 -38.58 -0.68 11.03
C HIS A 13 -37.43 -0.83 10.03
N GLN A 14 -37.55 -0.31 8.81
CA GLN A 14 -36.45 -0.26 7.81
C GLN A 14 -35.47 0.87 8.05
N THR A 15 -35.76 1.82 8.96
CA THR A 15 -34.76 2.86 9.27
C THR A 15 -33.54 2.28 9.95
N ALA A 16 -32.35 2.69 9.51
CA ALA A 16 -31.09 2.26 10.12
C ALA A 16 -31.05 2.56 11.64
N PHE A 17 -31.70 3.63 12.12
CA PHE A 17 -31.68 4.04 13.51
C PHE A 17 -32.15 2.96 14.50
N LEU A 18 -33.07 2.09 14.08
CA LEU A 18 -33.60 1.01 14.93
C LEU A 18 -32.72 -0.25 14.91
N ASN A 19 -31.88 -0.37 13.88
CA ASN A 19 -31.07 -1.56 13.61
C ASN A 19 -29.58 -1.38 13.93
N LEU A 20 -29.13 -0.14 14.21
CA LEU A 20 -27.73 0.14 14.52
C LEU A 20 -27.35 -0.37 15.91
N THR A 21 -26.25 -1.11 15.98
CA THR A 21 -25.60 -1.52 17.21
C THR A 21 -24.64 -0.44 17.72
N TRP A 22 -24.22 -0.53 18.98
CA TRP A 22 -23.18 0.35 19.50
C TRP A 22 -21.88 0.29 18.67
N GLY A 23 -21.51 -0.90 18.18
CA GLY A 23 -20.36 -1.08 17.29
C GLY A 23 -20.49 -0.27 16.00
N ASN A 24 -21.66 -0.23 15.38
CA ASN A 24 -21.89 0.57 14.19
C ASN A 24 -21.68 2.08 14.45
N PHE A 25 -22.17 2.60 15.60
CA PHE A 25 -21.93 4.01 15.97
C PHE A 25 -20.43 4.31 16.12
N VAL A 26 -19.67 3.40 16.74
CA VAL A 26 -18.21 3.53 16.84
C VAL A 26 -17.55 3.56 15.46
N MET A 27 -17.94 2.65 14.56
CA MET A 27 -17.38 2.58 13.21
C MET A 27 -17.78 3.78 12.35
N ILE A 28 -18.98 4.31 12.49
CA ILE A 28 -19.41 5.55 11.85
C ILE A 28 -18.54 6.74 12.34
N ALA A 29 -18.24 6.81 13.64
CA ALA A 29 -17.34 7.82 14.18
C ALA A 29 -15.90 7.66 13.65
N VAL A 30 -15.42 6.43 13.50
CA VAL A 30 -14.11 6.13 12.87
C VAL A 30 -14.10 6.56 11.40
N ALA A 31 -15.19 6.30 10.66
CA ALA A 31 -15.34 6.74 9.28
C ALA A 31 -15.27 8.27 9.14
N PHE A 32 -15.96 9.00 10.03
CA PHE A 32 -15.87 10.46 10.08
C PHE A 32 -14.48 10.96 10.45
N LEU A 33 -13.79 10.29 11.38
CA LEU A 33 -12.39 10.60 11.68
C LEU A 33 -11.50 10.43 10.45
N PHE A 34 -11.64 9.34 9.69
CA PHE A 34 -10.86 9.11 8.48
C PHE A 34 -11.18 10.12 7.38
N LEU A 35 -12.45 10.48 7.19
CA LEU A 35 -12.84 11.58 6.29
C LEU A 35 -12.20 12.90 6.71
N PHE A 36 -12.20 13.22 8.01
CA PHE A 36 -11.55 14.42 8.53
C PHE A 36 -10.03 14.41 8.25
N LEU A 37 -9.36 13.28 8.48
CA LEU A 37 -7.93 13.13 8.22
C LEU A 37 -7.63 13.28 6.72
N ALA A 38 -8.44 12.67 5.86
CA ALA A 38 -8.28 12.74 4.41
C ALA A 38 -8.52 14.15 3.87
N ILE A 39 -9.62 14.81 4.29
CA ILE A 39 -10.06 16.09 3.71
C ILE A 39 -9.33 17.27 4.36
N LYS A 40 -9.20 17.29 5.70
CA LYS A 40 -8.62 18.44 6.42
C LYS A 40 -7.11 18.36 6.58
N LYS A 41 -6.57 17.13 6.70
CA LYS A 41 -5.13 16.88 6.88
C LYS A 41 -4.45 16.45 5.59
N GLU A 42 -5.22 16.20 4.53
CA GLU A 42 -4.73 15.75 3.22
C GLU A 42 -3.89 14.47 3.29
N TYR A 43 -4.26 13.56 4.23
CA TYR A 43 -3.59 12.27 4.38
C TYR A 43 -4.12 11.27 3.36
N GLU A 44 -3.34 11.02 2.30
CA GLU A 44 -3.68 10.12 1.19
C GLU A 44 -5.16 10.21 0.74
N PRO A 45 -5.66 11.41 0.37
CA PRO A 45 -7.09 11.64 0.17
C PRO A 45 -7.67 10.75 -0.94
N LEU A 46 -6.89 10.41 -1.97
CA LEU A 46 -7.36 9.58 -3.09
C LEU A 46 -7.80 8.19 -2.63
N LEU A 47 -7.17 7.62 -1.60
CA LEU A 47 -7.50 6.30 -1.09
C LEU A 47 -8.37 6.38 0.17
N LEU A 48 -8.03 7.26 1.10
CA LEU A 48 -8.69 7.30 2.40
C LEU A 48 -10.14 7.80 2.31
N VAL A 49 -10.48 8.69 1.36
CA VAL A 49 -11.87 9.16 1.18
C VAL A 49 -12.79 8.01 0.75
N PRO A 50 -12.54 7.26 -0.33
CA PRO A 50 -13.41 6.15 -0.71
C PRO A 50 -13.44 5.02 0.33
N ILE A 51 -12.33 4.71 1.01
CA ILE A 51 -12.31 3.73 2.11
C ILE A 51 -13.22 4.18 3.25
N ALA A 52 -13.07 5.40 3.73
CA ALA A 52 -13.89 5.92 4.81
C ALA A 52 -15.38 6.00 4.44
N PHE A 53 -15.68 6.29 3.18
CA PHE A 53 -17.05 6.33 2.70
C PHE A 53 -17.65 4.92 2.59
N GLY A 54 -16.91 3.93 2.09
CA GLY A 54 -17.30 2.52 2.09
C GLY A 54 -17.57 1.99 3.51
N MET A 55 -16.67 2.33 4.47
CA MET A 55 -16.84 2.04 5.89
C MET A 55 -18.13 2.66 6.45
N LEU A 56 -18.43 3.91 6.10
CA LEU A 56 -19.66 4.59 6.50
C LEU A 56 -20.89 3.83 5.98
N LEU A 57 -20.89 3.48 4.69
CA LEU A 57 -22.01 2.81 4.04
C LEU A 57 -22.32 1.45 4.66
N VAL A 58 -21.32 0.59 4.87
CA VAL A 58 -21.54 -0.76 5.42
C VAL A 58 -22.02 -0.74 6.86
N ASN A 59 -21.62 0.25 7.65
CA ASN A 59 -22.04 0.38 9.03
C ASN A 59 -23.42 1.05 9.20
N ILE A 60 -23.96 1.66 8.13
CA ILE A 60 -25.35 2.13 8.05
C ILE A 60 -26.25 1.07 7.43
N TYR A 61 -25.80 0.42 6.35
CA TYR A 61 -26.56 -0.54 5.57
C TYR A 61 -25.65 -1.73 5.19
N PRO A 62 -25.55 -2.78 6.05
CA PRO A 62 -24.68 -3.94 5.82
C PRO A 62 -24.97 -4.70 4.52
N ASP A 63 -26.23 -4.72 4.06
CA ASP A 63 -26.61 -5.44 2.85
C ASP A 63 -25.96 -4.88 1.55
N ILE A 64 -25.32 -3.72 1.63
CA ILE A 64 -24.61 -3.13 0.49
C ILE A 64 -23.43 -4.03 0.01
N ILE A 65 -22.92 -4.92 0.89
CA ILE A 65 -21.84 -5.88 0.57
C ILE A 65 -22.31 -7.34 0.65
N ILE A 66 -23.60 -7.58 0.87
CA ILE A 66 -24.13 -8.94 0.98
C ILE A 66 -23.85 -9.76 -0.27
N SER A 67 -23.49 -11.04 -0.10
CA SER A 67 -23.29 -11.95 -1.22
C SER A 67 -24.61 -12.35 -1.89
N PRO A 68 -24.63 -12.75 -3.18
CA PRO A 68 -25.85 -13.24 -3.82
C PRO A 68 -26.45 -14.47 -3.14
N GLU A 69 -25.60 -15.29 -2.49
CA GLU A 69 -26.00 -16.51 -1.79
C GLU A 69 -26.77 -16.21 -0.49
N GLU A 70 -26.43 -15.10 0.17
CA GLU A 70 -27.04 -14.65 1.42
C GLU A 70 -28.24 -13.72 1.18
N ALA A 71 -28.30 -13.09 -0.01
CA ALA A 71 -29.34 -12.15 -0.36
C ALA A 71 -30.67 -12.86 -0.62
N SER A 72 -31.76 -12.39 -0.02
CA SER A 72 -33.11 -12.97 -0.13
C SER A 72 -33.64 -13.01 -1.56
N ASN A 73 -33.17 -12.12 -2.43
CA ASN A 73 -33.55 -12.01 -3.84
C ASN A 73 -32.52 -12.62 -4.81
N GLY A 74 -31.45 -13.25 -4.30
CA GLY A 74 -30.39 -13.84 -5.11
C GLY A 74 -29.49 -12.80 -5.81
N VAL A 75 -29.63 -11.51 -5.48
CA VAL A 75 -28.80 -10.43 -6.05
C VAL A 75 -27.95 -9.83 -4.95
N GLY A 76 -26.63 -9.87 -5.11
CA GLY A 76 -25.70 -9.30 -4.14
C GLY A 76 -25.76 -7.78 -4.05
N GLY A 77 -25.26 -7.23 -2.97
CA GLY A 77 -25.08 -5.79 -2.82
C GLY A 77 -24.08 -5.21 -3.81
N LEU A 78 -24.20 -3.92 -4.12
CA LEU A 78 -23.33 -3.26 -5.11
C LEU A 78 -21.85 -3.44 -4.79
N LEU A 79 -21.46 -3.22 -3.53
CA LEU A 79 -20.05 -3.26 -3.12
C LEU A 79 -19.51 -4.70 -3.05
N HIS A 80 -20.35 -5.72 -3.00
CA HIS A 80 -19.94 -7.11 -3.15
C HIS A 80 -19.31 -7.37 -4.52
N TYR A 81 -19.90 -6.83 -5.60
CA TYR A 81 -19.33 -7.02 -6.94
C TYR A 81 -17.99 -6.29 -7.13
N PHE A 82 -17.77 -5.16 -6.45
CA PHE A 82 -16.47 -4.49 -6.44
C PHE A 82 -15.46 -5.31 -5.62
N TYR A 83 -15.89 -5.84 -4.47
CA TYR A 83 -15.08 -6.68 -3.60
C TYR A 83 -14.58 -7.96 -4.27
N ILE A 84 -15.41 -8.61 -5.10
CA ILE A 84 -14.97 -9.77 -5.89
C ILE A 84 -13.77 -9.43 -6.80
N LEU A 85 -13.71 -8.23 -7.36
CA LEU A 85 -12.57 -7.80 -8.18
C LEU A 85 -11.29 -7.65 -7.34
N ASP A 86 -11.40 -7.30 -6.07
CA ASP A 86 -10.28 -7.31 -5.13
C ASP A 86 -9.85 -8.75 -4.79
N GLU A 87 -10.81 -9.60 -4.46
CA GLU A 87 -10.59 -11.01 -4.14
C GLU A 87 -9.90 -11.75 -5.29
N TRP A 88 -10.33 -11.49 -6.52
CA TRP A 88 -9.68 -12.02 -7.73
C TRP A 88 -8.35 -11.34 -8.07
N SER A 89 -7.92 -10.37 -7.25
CA SER A 89 -6.67 -9.61 -7.44
C SER A 89 -6.61 -8.81 -8.74
N ILE A 90 -7.74 -8.46 -9.32
CA ILE A 90 -7.83 -7.65 -10.55
C ILE A 90 -7.48 -6.20 -10.23
N LEU A 91 -8.15 -5.61 -9.23
CA LEU A 91 -7.94 -4.20 -8.90
C LEU A 91 -6.50 -3.91 -8.44
N PRO A 92 -5.87 -4.69 -7.52
CA PRO A 92 -4.47 -4.48 -7.16
C PRO A 92 -3.52 -4.54 -8.36
N SER A 93 -3.72 -5.46 -9.29
CA SER A 93 -2.89 -5.58 -10.50
C SER A 93 -3.03 -4.36 -11.41
N LEU A 94 -4.23 -3.81 -11.57
CA LEU A 94 -4.46 -2.60 -12.34
C LEU A 94 -3.88 -1.35 -11.66
N ILE A 95 -3.84 -1.31 -10.32
CA ILE A 95 -3.12 -0.26 -9.59
C ILE A 95 -1.63 -0.32 -9.93
N PHE A 96 -1.02 -1.52 -9.96
CA PHE A 96 0.39 -1.66 -10.34
C PHE A 96 0.66 -1.18 -11.77
N LEU A 97 -0.26 -1.41 -12.71
CA LEU A 97 -0.17 -0.84 -14.06
C LEU A 97 -0.15 0.70 -14.02
N GLY A 98 -1.08 1.30 -13.29
CA GLY A 98 -1.15 2.76 -13.13
C GLY A 98 0.09 3.34 -12.45
N VAL A 99 0.55 2.72 -11.35
CA VAL A 99 1.78 3.10 -10.64
C VAL A 99 2.97 3.02 -11.57
N GLY A 100 3.10 1.95 -12.39
CA GLY A 100 4.16 1.82 -13.38
C GLY A 100 4.15 2.95 -14.42
N ALA A 101 2.98 3.32 -14.91
CA ALA A 101 2.80 4.43 -15.85
C ALA A 101 3.13 5.80 -15.25
N MET A 102 2.94 5.97 -13.94
CA MET A 102 3.26 7.22 -13.22
C MET A 102 4.73 7.30 -12.79
N THR A 103 5.39 6.17 -12.56
CA THR A 103 6.70 6.09 -11.91
C THR A 103 7.85 6.33 -12.88
N ASP A 104 8.80 7.19 -12.49
CA ASP A 104 10.09 7.35 -13.17
C ASP A 104 11.14 6.45 -12.50
N PHE A 105 11.56 5.41 -13.23
CA PHE A 105 12.64 4.50 -12.80
C PHE A 105 14.04 5.02 -13.12
N GLY A 106 14.17 6.19 -13.74
CA GLY A 106 15.46 6.81 -14.06
C GLY A 106 16.42 6.88 -12.89
N PRO A 107 16.03 7.35 -11.70
CA PRO A 107 16.91 7.39 -10.53
C PRO A 107 17.43 6.01 -10.10
N LEU A 108 16.63 4.96 -10.23
CA LEU A 108 17.01 3.58 -9.93
C LEU A 108 18.02 3.05 -10.97
N ILE A 109 17.77 3.30 -12.24
CA ILE A 109 18.67 2.92 -13.36
C ILE A 109 20.00 3.66 -13.25
N ALA A 110 19.96 4.95 -12.88
CA ALA A 110 21.15 5.78 -12.70
C ALA A 110 22.05 5.30 -11.54
N ASN A 111 21.44 4.78 -10.47
CA ASN A 111 22.15 4.27 -9.30
C ASN A 111 21.59 2.88 -8.86
N PRO A 112 22.09 1.78 -9.45
CA PRO A 112 21.61 0.43 -9.16
C PRO A 112 21.81 -0.03 -7.70
N ILE A 113 22.72 0.60 -6.94
CA ILE A 113 22.88 0.33 -5.49
C ILE A 113 21.59 0.57 -4.73
N SER A 114 20.72 1.42 -5.26
CA SER A 114 19.39 1.68 -4.71
C SER A 114 18.50 0.43 -4.58
N PHE A 115 18.71 -0.61 -5.43
CA PHE A 115 18.04 -1.90 -5.27
C PHE A 115 18.32 -2.55 -3.91
N LEU A 116 19.57 -2.43 -3.44
CA LEU A 116 19.95 -3.00 -2.14
C LEU A 116 19.26 -2.29 -0.97
N LEU A 117 19.05 -0.98 -1.09
CA LEU A 117 18.29 -0.21 -0.08
C LEU A 117 16.81 -0.58 -0.07
N GLY A 118 16.21 -0.76 -1.24
CA GLY A 118 14.84 -1.28 -1.36
C GLY A 118 14.72 -2.69 -0.78
N ALA A 119 15.67 -3.58 -1.08
CA ALA A 119 15.71 -4.92 -0.52
C ALA A 119 15.88 -4.92 1.01
N ALA A 120 16.74 -4.06 1.55
CA ALA A 120 16.95 -3.95 3.00
C ALA A 120 15.66 -3.52 3.74
N ALA A 121 14.87 -2.64 3.16
CA ALA A 121 13.59 -2.22 3.75
C ALA A 121 12.56 -3.36 3.82
N GLN A 122 12.66 -4.40 2.96
CA GLN A 122 11.80 -5.58 3.03
C GLN A 122 12.01 -6.39 4.32
N PHE A 123 13.06 -6.12 5.09
CA PHE A 123 13.21 -6.67 6.43
C PHE A 123 11.99 -6.38 7.31
N GLY A 124 11.30 -5.25 7.08
CA GLY A 124 10.03 -4.94 7.73
C GLY A 124 8.95 -6.00 7.47
N ILE A 125 8.85 -6.53 6.25
CA ILE A 125 7.89 -7.57 5.88
C ILE A 125 8.23 -8.90 6.57
N PHE A 126 9.48 -9.36 6.44
CA PHE A 126 9.87 -10.65 7.01
C PHE A 126 9.87 -10.63 8.54
N SER A 127 10.28 -9.54 9.18
CA SER A 127 10.15 -9.40 10.63
C SER A 127 8.69 -9.40 11.08
N ALA A 128 7.80 -8.74 10.32
CA ALA A 128 6.37 -8.77 10.59
C ALA A 128 5.78 -10.18 10.50
N TYR A 129 6.23 -10.97 9.54
CA TYR A 129 5.81 -12.37 9.42
C TYR A 129 6.10 -13.16 10.70
N PHE A 130 7.35 -13.13 11.18
CA PHE A 130 7.71 -13.82 12.42
C PHE A 130 6.99 -13.27 13.65
N LEU A 131 6.82 -11.96 13.74
CA LEU A 131 6.05 -11.35 14.83
C LEU A 131 4.57 -11.75 14.78
N ALA A 132 3.97 -11.85 13.60
CA ALA A 132 2.59 -12.32 13.44
C ALA A 132 2.42 -13.76 13.92
N ILE A 133 3.36 -14.66 13.58
CA ILE A 133 3.37 -16.03 14.10
C ILE A 133 3.45 -16.04 15.63
N LEU A 134 4.33 -15.23 16.22
CA LEU A 134 4.45 -15.09 17.69
C LEU A 134 3.16 -14.55 18.33
N MET A 135 2.39 -13.71 17.62
CA MET A 135 1.10 -13.21 18.07
C MET A 135 -0.06 -14.20 17.89
N GLY A 136 0.22 -15.40 17.34
CA GLY A 136 -0.74 -16.49 17.18
C GLY A 136 -1.51 -16.50 15.87
N PHE A 137 -1.06 -15.79 14.83
CA PHE A 137 -1.61 -15.94 13.49
C PHE A 137 -1.14 -17.25 12.87
N ASN A 138 -1.97 -17.86 12.03
CA ASN A 138 -1.53 -18.98 11.18
C ASN A 138 -0.60 -18.47 10.07
N ASP A 139 0.17 -19.37 9.44
CA ASP A 139 1.19 -19.01 8.47
C ASP A 139 0.67 -18.16 7.29
N LYS A 140 -0.49 -18.49 6.73
CA LYS A 140 -1.09 -17.74 5.62
C LYS A 140 -1.57 -16.36 6.05
N SER A 141 -2.23 -16.27 7.22
CA SER A 141 -2.63 -14.98 7.79
C SER A 141 -1.42 -14.12 8.15
N ALA A 142 -0.37 -14.72 8.72
CA ALA A 142 0.87 -14.03 9.05
C ALA A 142 1.54 -13.45 7.79
N ALA A 143 1.59 -14.23 6.70
CA ALA A 143 2.13 -13.77 5.43
C ALA A 143 1.30 -12.62 4.84
N ALA A 144 -0.04 -12.75 4.84
CA ALA A 144 -0.93 -11.69 4.35
C ALA A 144 -0.74 -10.37 5.12
N VAL A 145 -0.72 -10.43 6.45
CA VAL A 145 -0.55 -9.25 7.32
C VAL A 145 0.85 -8.66 7.22
N SER A 146 1.88 -9.48 6.99
CA SER A 146 3.27 -9.04 7.00
C SER A 146 3.61 -8.01 5.91
N ILE A 147 2.92 -8.05 4.76
CA ILE A 147 3.14 -7.11 3.65
C ILE A 147 2.94 -5.64 4.06
N ILE A 148 2.14 -5.40 5.09
CA ILE A 148 1.96 -4.03 5.64
C ILE A 148 3.30 -3.40 6.02
N GLY A 149 4.29 -4.20 6.44
CA GLY A 149 5.64 -3.74 6.76
C GLY A 149 6.40 -3.13 5.58
N GLY A 150 6.00 -3.43 4.35
CA GLY A 150 6.50 -2.79 3.12
C GLY A 150 5.82 -1.46 2.78
N ALA A 151 4.79 -1.06 3.53
CA ALA A 151 3.94 0.10 3.24
C ALA A 151 3.35 0.09 1.82
N ASP A 152 2.81 -1.06 1.41
CA ASP A 152 2.23 -1.31 0.09
C ASP A 152 0.81 -1.87 0.23
N GLY A 153 -0.18 -0.98 0.17
CA GLY A 153 -1.59 -1.34 0.31
C GLY A 153 -2.06 -2.33 -0.77
N PRO A 154 -1.87 -2.04 -2.05
CA PRO A 154 -2.28 -2.93 -3.14
C PRO A 154 -1.68 -4.33 -3.04
N THR A 155 -0.37 -4.45 -2.74
CA THR A 155 0.27 -5.76 -2.54
C THR A 155 -0.28 -6.50 -1.33
N SER A 156 -0.59 -5.79 -0.25
CA SER A 156 -1.19 -6.39 0.96
C SER A 156 -2.55 -7.02 0.66
N ILE A 157 -3.41 -6.31 -0.10
CA ILE A 157 -4.71 -6.81 -0.54
C ILE A 157 -4.53 -7.99 -1.51
N PHE A 158 -3.62 -7.85 -2.48
CA PHE A 158 -3.31 -8.89 -3.44
C PHE A 158 -2.93 -10.21 -2.76
N LEU A 159 -1.97 -10.17 -1.83
CA LEU A 159 -1.51 -11.38 -1.18
C LEU A 159 -2.58 -11.97 -0.25
N ALA A 160 -3.34 -11.13 0.47
CA ALA A 160 -4.44 -11.61 1.31
C ALA A 160 -5.51 -12.33 0.49
N GLY A 161 -5.90 -11.81 -0.67
CA GLY A 161 -6.81 -12.47 -1.61
C GLY A 161 -6.25 -13.80 -2.13
N LYS A 162 -4.99 -13.80 -2.61
CA LYS A 162 -4.33 -15.02 -3.14
C LYS A 162 -4.18 -16.14 -2.09
N LEU A 163 -3.95 -15.78 -0.83
CA LEU A 163 -3.84 -16.73 0.26
C LEU A 163 -5.21 -17.16 0.85
N GLY A 164 -6.32 -16.65 0.31
CA GLY A 164 -7.67 -16.94 0.79
C GLY A 164 -7.96 -16.33 2.19
N GLN A 165 -7.26 -15.24 2.56
CA GLN A 165 -7.43 -14.56 3.84
C GLN A 165 -8.43 -13.40 3.71
N THR A 166 -9.55 -13.65 3.06
CA THR A 166 -10.55 -12.63 2.69
C THR A 166 -11.13 -11.91 3.91
N GLY A 167 -11.33 -12.60 5.03
CA GLY A 167 -11.79 -12.00 6.29
C GLY A 167 -10.82 -11.00 6.92
N LEU A 168 -9.55 -10.96 6.47
CA LEU A 168 -8.55 -10.01 6.93
C LEU A 168 -8.34 -8.82 5.98
N LEU A 169 -8.97 -8.82 4.79
CA LEU A 169 -8.79 -7.78 3.77
C LEU A 169 -9.06 -6.37 4.32
N GLY A 170 -10.19 -6.17 4.99
CA GLY A 170 -10.54 -4.89 5.58
C GLY A 170 -9.51 -4.39 6.60
N PRO A 171 -9.24 -5.13 7.68
CA PRO A 171 -8.20 -4.76 8.65
C PRO A 171 -6.81 -4.53 8.05
N ILE A 172 -6.37 -5.39 7.13
CA ILE A 172 -5.08 -5.25 6.44
C ILE A 172 -5.04 -3.96 5.61
N ALA A 173 -6.06 -3.71 4.81
CA ALA A 173 -6.09 -2.55 3.94
C ALA A 173 -6.17 -1.24 4.72
N VAL A 174 -7.05 -1.16 5.73
CA VAL A 174 -7.14 0.03 6.59
C VAL A 174 -5.81 0.29 7.30
N ALA A 175 -5.14 -0.74 7.83
CA ALA A 175 -3.83 -0.59 8.44
C ALA A 175 -2.79 -0.12 7.43
N ALA A 176 -2.67 -0.78 6.26
CA ALA A 176 -1.69 -0.45 5.24
C ALA A 176 -1.82 0.99 4.73
N TYR A 177 -3.04 1.40 4.36
CA TYR A 177 -3.28 2.76 3.85
C TYR A 177 -3.15 3.83 4.94
N SER A 178 -3.55 3.51 6.19
CA SER A 178 -3.33 4.42 7.32
C SER A 178 -1.84 4.67 7.57
N TYR A 179 -1.00 3.63 7.49
CA TYR A 179 0.45 3.79 7.65
C TYR A 179 1.09 4.52 6.49
N MET A 180 0.65 4.29 5.25
CA MET A 180 1.09 5.11 4.12
C MET A 180 0.81 6.60 4.37
N ALA A 181 -0.38 6.94 4.87
CA ALA A 181 -0.73 8.32 5.22
C ALA A 181 0.12 8.87 6.39
N LEU A 182 0.56 8.02 7.32
CA LEU A 182 1.35 8.40 8.50
C LEU A 182 2.87 8.37 8.27
N VAL A 183 3.34 7.99 7.09
CA VAL A 183 4.77 8.00 6.71
C VAL A 183 5.49 9.30 7.14
N PRO A 184 4.94 10.52 6.86
CA PRO A 184 5.60 11.76 7.24
C PRO A 184 5.73 11.99 8.75
N ILE A 185 4.99 11.25 9.56
CA ILE A 185 5.00 11.34 11.03
C ILE A 185 5.88 10.25 11.63
N ILE A 186 5.78 9.02 11.13
CA ILE A 186 6.44 7.84 11.71
C ILE A 186 7.92 7.78 11.32
N GLN A 187 8.26 8.06 10.05
CA GLN A 187 9.64 7.91 9.57
C GLN A 187 10.65 8.89 10.20
N PRO A 188 10.38 10.20 10.32
CA PRO A 188 11.39 11.16 10.78
C PRO A 188 11.99 10.83 12.16
N PRO A 189 11.21 10.44 13.21
CA PRO A 189 11.77 10.02 14.48
C PRO A 189 12.71 8.81 14.34
N VAL A 190 12.32 7.80 13.56
CA VAL A 190 13.13 6.60 13.32
C VAL A 190 14.43 6.95 12.61
N MET A 191 14.35 7.77 11.56
CA MET A 191 15.51 8.22 10.79
C MET A 191 16.50 8.99 11.69
N LYS A 192 15.99 9.91 12.53
CA LYS A 192 16.82 10.70 13.45
C LYS A 192 17.45 9.87 14.56
N LEU A 193 16.76 8.81 15.01
CA LEU A 193 17.27 7.87 16.03
C LEU A 193 18.50 7.12 15.52
N PHE A 194 18.49 6.69 14.26
CA PHE A 194 19.57 5.88 13.69
C PHE A 194 20.64 6.66 12.92
N THR A 195 20.50 8.01 12.78
CA THR A 195 21.48 8.84 12.06
C THR A 195 21.95 10.00 12.89
N THR A 196 23.22 10.37 12.68
CA THR A 196 23.81 11.58 13.25
C THR A 196 23.52 12.81 12.38
N LYS A 197 23.64 14.02 12.93
CA LYS A 197 23.49 15.26 12.16
C LYS A 197 24.47 15.34 10.99
N LYS A 198 25.73 14.86 11.20
CA LYS A 198 26.77 14.83 10.16
C LYS A 198 26.37 13.91 8.99
N GLU A 199 25.81 12.73 9.30
CA GLU A 199 25.35 11.79 8.28
C GLU A 199 24.16 12.35 7.50
N ARG A 200 23.23 13.03 8.16
CA ARG A 200 22.07 13.65 7.51
C ARG A 200 22.42 14.82 6.59
N ALA A 201 23.51 15.52 6.87
CA ALA A 201 24.00 16.63 6.07
C ALA A 201 24.86 16.20 4.85
N ILE A 202 25.10 14.89 4.65
CA ILE A 202 25.88 14.42 3.50
C ILE A 202 25.17 14.78 2.20
N LYS A 203 25.88 15.50 1.32
CA LYS A 203 25.43 15.81 -0.03
C LYS A 203 25.88 14.71 -0.99
N MET A 204 24.95 14.24 -1.81
CA MET A 204 25.23 13.24 -2.83
C MET A 204 25.56 13.89 -4.17
N GLU A 205 26.46 13.28 -4.94
CA GLU A 205 26.80 13.71 -6.29
C GLU A 205 25.58 13.52 -7.21
N ASN A 206 25.45 14.36 -8.24
CA ASN A 206 24.34 14.27 -9.19
C ASN A 206 24.28 12.89 -9.85
N LEU A 207 23.06 12.39 -10.07
CA LEU A 207 22.85 11.13 -10.77
C LEU A 207 23.34 11.25 -12.24
N ARG A 208 23.89 10.17 -12.77
CA ARG A 208 24.24 10.11 -14.19
C ARG A 208 22.98 10.22 -15.07
N PRO A 209 23.13 10.82 -16.26
CA PRO A 209 22.04 10.79 -17.23
C PRO A 209 21.74 9.35 -17.66
N VAL A 210 20.44 9.03 -17.83
CA VAL A 210 19.98 7.73 -18.30
C VAL A 210 19.48 7.88 -19.73
N SER A 211 19.98 7.04 -20.62
CA SER A 211 19.61 7.04 -22.03
C SER A 211 18.16 6.53 -22.24
N LYS A 212 17.53 6.94 -23.35
CA LYS A 212 16.19 6.45 -23.70
C LYS A 212 16.15 4.92 -23.86
N LEU A 213 17.20 4.34 -24.40
CA LEU A 213 17.30 2.89 -24.58
C LEU A 213 17.33 2.16 -23.24
N GLU A 214 18.10 2.63 -22.26
CA GLU A 214 18.14 2.05 -20.91
C GLU A 214 16.74 2.09 -20.26
N ARG A 215 16.02 3.22 -20.40
CA ARG A 215 14.65 3.38 -19.87
C ARG A 215 13.66 2.40 -20.49
N ILE A 216 13.72 2.16 -21.80
CA ILE A 216 12.84 1.21 -22.51
C ILE A 216 13.21 -0.24 -22.18
N LEU A 217 14.50 -0.57 -22.12
CA LEU A 217 14.94 -1.94 -21.84
C LEU A 217 14.73 -2.34 -20.38
N PHE A 218 14.78 -1.40 -19.46
CA PHE A 218 14.66 -1.66 -18.03
C PHE A 218 13.39 -2.48 -17.67
N PRO A 219 12.16 -2.05 -18.01
CA PRO A 219 10.96 -2.81 -17.67
C PRO A 219 10.93 -4.21 -18.31
N VAL A 220 11.46 -4.36 -19.52
CA VAL A 220 11.52 -5.65 -20.21
C VAL A 220 12.50 -6.59 -19.51
N ILE A 221 13.69 -6.10 -19.17
CA ILE A 221 14.73 -6.88 -18.48
C ILE A 221 14.25 -7.30 -17.09
N VAL A 222 13.71 -6.34 -16.32
CA VAL A 222 13.22 -6.63 -14.95
C VAL A 222 12.10 -7.65 -14.99
N THR A 223 11.10 -7.49 -15.86
CA THR A 223 10.03 -8.47 -16.00
C THR A 223 10.58 -9.84 -16.35
N THR A 224 11.46 -9.92 -17.35
CA THR A 224 12.01 -11.20 -17.82
C THR A 224 12.79 -11.90 -16.71
N ILE A 225 13.73 -11.20 -16.06
CA ILE A 225 14.58 -11.81 -15.02
C ILE A 225 13.74 -12.20 -13.81
N VAL A 226 12.91 -11.30 -13.29
CA VAL A 226 12.15 -11.55 -12.07
C VAL A 226 11.13 -12.66 -12.28
N CYS A 227 10.39 -12.66 -13.40
CA CYS A 227 9.38 -13.68 -13.67
C CYS A 227 9.97 -15.04 -14.06
N LEU A 228 11.19 -15.09 -14.62
CA LEU A 228 11.88 -16.37 -14.85
C LEU A 228 12.35 -17.00 -13.53
N ILE A 229 12.79 -16.19 -12.56
CA ILE A 229 13.21 -16.69 -11.25
C ILE A 229 12.00 -17.02 -10.37
N LEU A 230 10.98 -16.18 -10.39
CA LEU A 230 9.81 -16.26 -9.53
C LEU A 230 8.53 -15.97 -10.33
N PRO A 231 7.97 -16.96 -11.05
CA PRO A 231 6.81 -16.78 -11.93
C PRO A 231 5.58 -16.19 -11.25
N THR A 232 5.39 -16.47 -9.96
CA THR A 232 4.29 -15.95 -9.15
C THR A 232 4.24 -14.42 -9.07
N THR A 233 5.36 -13.72 -9.33
CA THR A 233 5.42 -12.26 -9.36
C THR A 233 4.87 -11.64 -10.64
N ALA A 234 4.64 -12.44 -11.69
CA ALA A 234 4.30 -11.93 -13.03
C ALA A 234 3.05 -11.02 -13.02
N GLN A 235 2.09 -11.30 -12.15
CA GLN A 235 0.87 -10.50 -12.07
C GLN A 235 1.14 -9.07 -11.54
N LEU A 236 1.99 -8.89 -10.54
CA LEU A 236 2.30 -7.56 -9.99
C LEU A 236 3.44 -6.89 -10.74
N VAL A 237 4.60 -7.56 -10.81
CA VAL A 237 5.79 -6.99 -11.47
C VAL A 237 5.56 -6.80 -12.97
N GLY A 238 4.87 -7.75 -13.62
CA GLY A 238 4.54 -7.62 -15.03
C GLY A 238 3.65 -6.41 -15.32
N MET A 239 2.60 -6.19 -14.52
CA MET A 239 1.71 -5.03 -14.69
C MET A 239 2.43 -3.71 -14.38
N LEU A 240 3.26 -3.67 -13.32
CA LEU A 240 4.10 -2.50 -13.01
C LEU A 240 5.02 -2.14 -14.18
N MET A 241 5.72 -3.12 -14.71
CA MET A 241 6.66 -2.92 -15.79
C MET A 241 5.98 -2.64 -17.13
N LEU A 242 4.79 -3.20 -17.37
CA LEU A 242 3.98 -2.87 -18.54
C LEU A 242 3.56 -1.40 -18.53
N GLY A 243 3.10 -0.89 -17.39
CA GLY A 243 2.78 0.53 -17.24
C GLY A 243 3.99 1.42 -17.48
N ASN A 244 5.15 1.04 -16.95
CA ASN A 244 6.39 1.77 -17.18
C ASN A 244 6.83 1.72 -18.66
N LEU A 245 6.67 0.59 -19.33
CA LEU A 245 6.95 0.47 -20.75
C LEU A 245 6.05 1.37 -21.60
N PHE A 246 4.78 1.51 -21.25
CA PHE A 246 3.90 2.49 -21.91
C PHE A 246 4.49 3.89 -21.85
N ARG A 247 4.92 4.31 -20.68
CA ARG A 247 5.52 5.63 -20.44
C ARG A 247 6.82 5.81 -21.22
N GLU A 248 7.79 4.91 -21.05
CA GLU A 248 9.16 5.10 -21.54
C GLU A 248 9.29 4.86 -23.06
N SER A 249 8.41 4.05 -23.66
CA SER A 249 8.38 3.85 -25.11
C SER A 249 8.06 5.14 -25.86
N GLY A 250 7.17 5.97 -25.33
CA GLY A 250 6.71 7.23 -25.91
C GLY A 250 5.84 7.08 -27.16
N VAL A 251 5.53 5.83 -27.59
CA VAL A 251 4.74 5.54 -28.82
C VAL A 251 3.27 5.28 -28.52
N VAL A 252 2.92 5.04 -27.26
CA VAL A 252 1.55 4.73 -26.79
C VAL A 252 1.09 5.71 -25.71
N ARG A 253 1.24 7.00 -25.95
CA ARG A 253 0.93 8.06 -24.98
C ARG A 253 -0.50 7.96 -24.46
N GLN A 254 -1.48 7.61 -25.31
CA GLN A 254 -2.88 7.45 -24.91
C GLN A 254 -3.06 6.35 -23.87
N LEU A 255 -2.31 5.23 -23.97
CA LEU A 255 -2.34 4.17 -22.96
C LEU A 255 -1.69 4.64 -21.67
N THR A 256 -0.60 5.40 -21.74
CA THR A 256 0.05 6.00 -20.55
C THR A 256 -0.91 6.94 -19.83
N ASP A 257 -1.55 7.87 -20.56
CA ASP A 257 -2.48 8.83 -20.00
C ASP A 257 -3.71 8.13 -19.39
N THR A 258 -4.24 7.10 -20.06
CA THR A 258 -5.36 6.31 -19.55
C THR A 258 -4.97 5.55 -18.29
N ALA A 259 -3.83 4.87 -18.28
CA ALA A 259 -3.37 4.05 -17.14
C ALA A 259 -3.05 4.91 -15.92
N SER A 260 -2.39 6.04 -16.11
CA SER A 260 -1.95 6.93 -15.01
C SER A 260 -3.05 7.83 -14.45
N ASN A 261 -4.15 8.03 -15.18
CA ASN A 261 -5.25 8.92 -14.78
C ASN A 261 -6.58 8.17 -14.69
N ALA A 262 -7.30 8.02 -15.80
CA ALA A 262 -8.67 7.52 -15.76
C ALA A 262 -8.79 6.11 -15.17
N LEU A 263 -7.98 5.16 -15.63
CA LEU A 263 -7.99 3.79 -15.12
C LEU A 263 -7.61 3.77 -13.63
N MET A 264 -6.52 4.45 -13.26
CA MET A 264 -6.04 4.50 -11.88
C MET A 264 -7.13 5.03 -10.94
N TYR A 265 -7.80 6.12 -11.30
CA TYR A 265 -8.86 6.70 -10.46
C TYR A 265 -10.11 5.83 -10.39
N ILE A 266 -10.52 5.19 -11.48
CA ILE A 266 -11.63 4.23 -11.47
C ILE A 266 -11.31 3.08 -10.52
N VAL A 267 -10.13 2.50 -10.65
CA VAL A 267 -9.69 1.36 -9.80
C VAL A 267 -9.61 1.78 -8.33
N VAL A 268 -9.11 2.98 -8.03
CA VAL A 268 -9.05 3.51 -6.67
C VAL A 268 -10.44 3.70 -6.06
N ILE A 269 -11.43 4.16 -6.84
CA ILE A 269 -12.81 4.27 -6.38
C ILE A 269 -13.37 2.89 -6.04
N LEU A 270 -13.24 1.93 -6.94
CA LEU A 270 -13.76 0.57 -6.75
C LEU A 270 -13.10 -0.11 -5.55
N LEU A 271 -11.76 -0.13 -5.51
CA LEU A 271 -10.98 -0.75 -4.44
C LEU A 271 -11.23 -0.05 -3.09
N GLY A 272 -11.18 1.28 -3.05
CA GLY A 272 -11.35 1.99 -1.80
C GLY A 272 -12.74 1.80 -1.18
N THR A 273 -13.79 1.87 -2.00
CA THR A 273 -15.17 1.66 -1.49
C THR A 273 -15.43 0.22 -1.08
N SER A 274 -14.96 -0.78 -1.84
CA SER A 274 -15.11 -2.19 -1.51
C SER A 274 -14.34 -2.57 -0.24
N VAL A 275 -13.08 -2.16 -0.14
CA VAL A 275 -12.25 -2.36 1.05
C VAL A 275 -12.86 -1.69 2.28
N GLY A 276 -13.33 -0.45 2.13
CA GLY A 276 -14.06 0.23 3.21
C GLY A 276 -15.30 -0.55 3.66
N ALA A 277 -16.03 -1.14 2.74
CA ALA A 277 -17.21 -1.94 3.05
C ALA A 277 -16.90 -3.27 3.75
N THR A 278 -15.67 -3.77 3.71
CA THR A 278 -15.28 -4.94 4.51
C THR A 278 -15.00 -4.61 5.99
N THR A 279 -15.12 -3.34 6.40
CA THR A 279 -14.89 -2.87 7.77
C THR A 279 -16.18 -2.67 8.55
N SER A 280 -17.06 -3.68 8.54
CA SER A 280 -18.24 -3.70 9.43
C SER A 280 -17.81 -3.72 10.91
N ALA A 281 -18.71 -3.33 11.82
CA ALA A 281 -18.41 -3.35 13.25
C ALA A 281 -17.92 -4.72 13.74
N GLU A 282 -18.55 -5.79 13.28
CA GLU A 282 -18.20 -7.17 13.65
C GLU A 282 -16.82 -7.58 13.11
N ALA A 283 -16.54 -7.24 11.85
CA ALA A 283 -15.27 -7.58 11.20
C ALA A 283 -14.10 -6.76 11.73
N PHE A 284 -14.33 -5.52 12.15
CA PHE A 284 -13.25 -4.59 12.49
C PHE A 284 -13.01 -4.45 14.00
N LEU A 285 -14.06 -4.43 14.83
CA LEU A 285 -13.95 -4.25 16.29
C LEU A 285 -13.64 -5.57 17.01
N ASN A 286 -12.49 -6.17 16.67
CA ASN A 286 -12.01 -7.40 17.28
C ASN A 286 -10.51 -7.32 17.62
N ILE A 287 -10.07 -8.26 18.46
CA ILE A 287 -8.67 -8.30 18.93
C ILE A 287 -7.69 -8.54 17.77
N THR A 288 -8.11 -9.25 16.72
CA THR A 288 -7.27 -9.53 15.54
C THR A 288 -6.94 -8.25 14.79
N THR A 289 -7.89 -7.36 14.62
CA THR A 289 -7.67 -6.04 14.00
C THR A 289 -6.67 -5.21 14.81
N ILE A 290 -6.79 -5.19 16.14
CA ILE A 290 -5.85 -4.48 17.01
C ILE A 290 -4.45 -5.06 16.84
N LYS A 291 -4.31 -6.39 16.81
CA LYS A 291 -3.04 -7.07 16.55
C LYS A 291 -2.45 -6.65 15.19
N ILE A 292 -3.25 -6.61 14.12
CA ILE A 292 -2.82 -6.19 12.78
C ILE A 292 -2.34 -4.74 12.79
N VAL A 293 -3.08 -3.83 13.44
CA VAL A 293 -2.71 -2.42 13.54
C VAL A 293 -1.38 -2.26 14.29
N VAL A 294 -1.22 -2.88 15.45
CA VAL A 294 0.04 -2.79 16.23
C VAL A 294 1.20 -3.41 15.45
N LEU A 295 0.99 -4.59 14.87
CA LEU A 295 2.00 -5.29 14.07
C LEU A 295 2.46 -4.46 12.88
N GLY A 296 1.52 -3.87 12.14
CA GLY A 296 1.83 -3.03 10.99
C GLY A 296 2.69 -1.82 11.35
N LEU A 297 2.39 -1.15 12.49
CA LEU A 297 3.20 -0.03 12.97
C LEU A 297 4.63 -0.48 13.28
N VAL A 298 4.78 -1.57 14.04
CA VAL A 298 6.10 -2.10 14.41
C VAL A 298 6.88 -2.54 13.17
N ALA A 299 6.22 -3.21 12.24
CA ALA A 299 6.81 -3.66 10.99
C ALA A 299 7.31 -2.49 10.11
N PHE A 300 6.52 -1.42 10.02
CA PHE A 300 6.89 -0.23 9.27
C PHE A 300 8.10 0.49 9.89
N VAL A 301 8.17 0.57 11.23
CA VAL A 301 9.35 1.08 11.95
C VAL A 301 10.58 0.22 11.65
N PHE A 302 10.45 -1.11 11.67
CA PHE A 302 11.57 -2.02 11.37
C PHE A 302 12.05 -1.91 9.92
N GLY A 303 11.14 -1.80 8.94
CA GLY A 303 11.49 -1.58 7.55
C GLY A 303 12.25 -0.28 7.34
N THR A 304 11.76 0.81 7.93
CA THR A 304 12.43 2.11 7.90
C THR A 304 13.81 2.06 8.57
N ALA A 305 13.90 1.44 9.74
CA ALA A 305 15.17 1.30 10.48
C ALA A 305 16.18 0.46 9.70
N ALA A 306 15.76 -0.68 9.16
CA ALA A 306 16.63 -1.55 8.35
C ALA A 306 17.17 -0.84 7.11
N GLY A 307 16.31 -0.10 6.39
CA GLY A 307 16.73 0.71 5.24
C GLY A 307 17.77 1.76 5.63
N VAL A 308 17.54 2.52 6.71
CA VAL A 308 18.48 3.53 7.20
C VAL A 308 19.79 2.91 7.67
N LEU A 309 19.74 1.83 8.46
CA LEU A 309 20.92 1.12 8.94
C LEU A 309 21.76 0.58 7.77
N PHE A 310 21.11 -0.02 6.78
CA PHE A 310 21.83 -0.45 5.58
C PHE A 310 22.39 0.73 4.80
N GLY A 311 21.67 1.84 4.75
CA GLY A 311 22.18 3.12 4.22
C GLY A 311 23.45 3.59 4.95
N LYS A 312 23.55 3.39 6.29
CA LYS A 312 24.79 3.68 7.05
C LYS A 312 25.93 2.73 6.66
N VAL A 313 25.64 1.45 6.45
CA VAL A 313 26.65 0.50 5.98
C VAL A 313 27.19 0.96 4.62
N LEU A 314 26.29 1.33 3.69
CA LEU A 314 26.70 1.88 2.39
C LEU A 314 27.46 3.21 2.53
N CYS A 315 27.04 4.10 3.41
CA CYS A 315 27.77 5.33 3.72
C CYS A 315 29.20 5.03 4.17
N TRP A 316 29.38 4.09 5.08
CA TRP A 316 30.69 3.66 5.56
C TRP A 316 31.55 3.03 4.45
N VAL A 317 30.99 2.10 3.68
CA VAL A 317 31.70 1.43 2.56
C VAL A 317 32.09 2.44 1.47
N THR A 318 31.24 3.42 1.18
CA THR A 318 31.49 4.45 0.16
C THR A 318 32.26 5.66 0.69
N LYS A 319 32.76 5.61 1.93
CA LYS A 319 33.51 6.71 2.59
C LYS A 319 32.72 8.04 2.59
N GLY A 320 31.44 7.99 2.91
CA GLY A 320 30.60 9.17 3.06
C GLY A 320 29.98 9.71 1.76
N LYS A 321 29.95 8.94 0.68
CA LYS A 321 29.30 9.36 -0.59
C LYS A 321 27.79 9.14 -0.61
N ILE A 322 27.27 8.24 0.20
CA ILE A 322 25.84 7.92 0.27
C ILE A 322 25.26 8.45 1.58
N ASN A 323 24.20 9.24 1.49
CA ASN A 323 23.48 9.72 2.65
C ASN A 323 22.57 8.61 3.18
N PRO A 324 22.69 8.17 4.45
CA PRO A 324 21.89 7.07 5.01
C PRO A 324 20.39 7.32 4.98
N LEU A 325 19.96 8.58 4.95
CA LEU A 325 18.53 8.94 4.94
C LEU A 325 17.79 8.35 3.74
N ILE A 326 18.46 8.18 2.58
CA ILE A 326 17.78 7.64 1.40
C ILE A 326 17.34 6.19 1.60
N GLY A 327 17.95 5.47 2.54
CA GLY A 327 17.56 4.11 2.89
C GLY A 327 16.15 4.01 3.49
N SER A 328 15.68 5.07 4.19
CA SER A 328 14.30 5.10 4.70
C SER A 328 13.25 5.08 3.59
N ALA A 329 13.63 5.51 2.38
CA ALA A 329 12.75 5.51 1.23
C ALA A 329 12.59 4.11 0.59
N GLY A 330 13.32 3.09 1.05
CA GLY A 330 13.22 1.72 0.54
C GLY A 330 11.87 1.03 0.80
N VAL A 331 10.97 1.62 1.57
CA VAL A 331 9.57 1.20 1.69
C VAL A 331 8.77 1.64 0.46
N SER A 332 7.69 0.90 0.14
CA SER A 332 6.93 1.07 -1.11
C SER A 332 6.02 2.31 -1.17
N ALA A 333 6.01 3.17 -0.16
CA ALA A 333 5.19 4.40 -0.14
C ALA A 333 5.72 5.47 -1.11
N VAL A 334 5.46 5.32 -2.40
CA VAL A 334 5.94 6.20 -3.48
C VAL A 334 4.93 7.32 -3.75
N PRO A 335 5.35 8.60 -3.86
CA PRO A 335 6.70 9.16 -3.62
C PRO A 335 6.91 9.68 -2.19
N MET A 336 6.01 9.34 -1.25
CA MET A 336 5.95 9.92 0.10
C MET A 336 7.24 9.70 0.91
N ALA A 337 7.75 8.47 0.94
CA ALA A 337 8.96 8.14 1.70
C ALA A 337 10.20 8.89 1.18
N ALA A 338 10.31 9.06 -0.15
CA ALA A 338 11.37 9.86 -0.74
C ALA A 338 11.28 11.35 -0.35
N ARG A 339 10.07 11.91 -0.32
CA ARG A 339 9.83 13.30 0.15
C ARG A 339 10.18 13.48 1.62
N VAL A 340 9.92 12.47 2.46
CA VAL A 340 10.30 12.50 3.88
C VAL A 340 11.81 12.48 4.02
N SER A 341 12.54 11.65 3.26
CA SER A 341 14.01 11.65 3.25
C SER A 341 14.57 13.02 2.86
N GLN A 342 14.00 13.65 1.83
CA GLN A 342 14.35 15.01 1.42
C GLN A 342 14.10 16.02 2.56
N LYS A 343 12.92 15.98 3.19
CA LYS A 343 12.54 16.91 4.26
C LYS A 343 13.52 16.82 5.43
N VAL A 344 13.81 15.61 5.91
CA VAL A 344 14.71 15.38 7.04
C VAL A 344 16.15 15.81 6.71
N GLY A 345 16.61 15.60 5.47
CA GLY A 345 17.92 16.09 5.01
C GLY A 345 17.98 17.61 4.95
N ALA A 346 16.95 18.26 4.44
CA ALA A 346 16.86 19.72 4.34
C ALA A 346 16.75 20.43 5.71
N GLU A 347 16.27 19.75 6.75
CA GLU A 347 16.28 20.28 8.13
C GLU A 347 17.71 20.48 8.67
N GLU A 348 18.69 19.69 8.23
CA GLU A 348 20.08 19.82 8.63
C GLU A 348 20.90 20.72 7.68
N ASP A 349 20.60 20.64 6.38
CA ASP A 349 21.19 21.49 5.35
C ASP A 349 20.16 21.79 4.25
N PRO A 350 19.61 23.02 4.19
CA PRO A 350 18.59 23.39 3.19
C PRO A 350 19.04 23.27 1.73
N THR A 351 20.35 23.20 1.48
CA THR A 351 20.91 23.02 0.14
C THR A 351 21.11 21.54 -0.23
N ASN A 352 20.68 20.62 0.61
CA ASN A 352 20.83 19.18 0.38
C ASN A 352 19.61 18.62 -0.38
N PHE A 353 19.79 18.26 -1.64
CA PHE A 353 18.76 17.74 -2.52
C PHE A 353 18.82 16.21 -2.60
N LEU A 354 18.15 15.54 -1.67
CA LEU A 354 18.14 14.07 -1.60
C LEU A 354 16.98 13.42 -2.38
N LEU A 355 15.98 14.18 -2.84
CA LEU A 355 14.75 13.63 -3.40
C LEU A 355 15.02 12.64 -4.55
N MET A 356 15.81 13.04 -5.54
CA MET A 356 16.10 12.20 -6.69
C MET A 356 16.89 10.94 -6.30
N HIS A 357 17.76 11.04 -5.30
CA HIS A 357 18.51 9.89 -4.76
C HIS A 357 17.61 8.95 -3.96
N ALA A 358 16.66 9.48 -3.21
CA ALA A 358 15.69 8.73 -2.42
C ALA A 358 14.60 8.06 -3.30
N MET A 359 14.32 8.60 -4.49
CA MET A 359 13.40 7.98 -5.45
C MET A 359 13.90 6.61 -5.93
N GLY A 360 15.21 6.41 -6.09
CA GLY A 360 15.78 5.12 -6.48
C GLY A 360 15.39 3.99 -5.52
N PRO A 361 15.77 4.06 -4.22
CA PRO A 361 15.34 3.09 -3.22
C PRO A 361 13.81 2.97 -3.10
N ASN A 362 13.07 4.07 -3.23
CA ASN A 362 11.62 4.08 -3.09
C ASN A 362 10.93 3.24 -4.16
N VAL A 363 11.38 3.37 -5.39
CA VAL A 363 10.86 2.59 -6.52
C VAL A 363 11.34 1.13 -6.45
N ALA A 364 12.58 0.90 -5.99
CA ALA A 364 13.08 -0.44 -5.71
C ALA A 364 12.25 -1.16 -4.64
N GLY A 365 11.72 -0.41 -3.66
CA GLY A 365 10.81 -0.91 -2.64
C GLY A 365 9.53 -1.51 -3.21
N VAL A 366 8.92 -0.88 -4.23
CA VAL A 366 7.71 -1.41 -4.89
C VAL A 366 7.99 -2.77 -5.53
N ILE A 367 9.10 -2.88 -6.27
CA ILE A 367 9.52 -4.15 -6.86
C ILE A 367 9.79 -5.17 -5.75
N GLY A 368 10.48 -4.76 -4.68
CA GLY A 368 10.82 -5.61 -3.53
C GLY A 368 9.58 -6.17 -2.83
N THR A 369 8.56 -5.35 -2.60
CA THR A 369 7.29 -5.78 -1.96
C THR A 369 6.53 -6.76 -2.85
N ALA A 370 6.46 -6.50 -4.16
CA ALA A 370 5.84 -7.42 -5.13
C ALA A 370 6.59 -8.77 -5.19
N VAL A 371 7.93 -8.74 -5.12
CA VAL A 371 8.75 -9.96 -5.05
C VAL A 371 8.52 -10.69 -3.73
N ALA A 372 8.44 -9.99 -2.59
CA ALA A 372 8.14 -10.60 -1.30
C ALA A 372 6.79 -11.32 -1.31
N ALA A 373 5.74 -10.71 -1.90
CA ALA A 373 4.45 -11.37 -2.10
C ALA A 373 4.57 -12.62 -2.96
N GLY A 374 5.32 -12.57 -4.06
CA GLY A 374 5.60 -13.72 -4.90
C GLY A 374 6.34 -14.85 -4.17
N VAL A 375 7.29 -14.51 -3.31
CA VAL A 375 8.00 -15.49 -2.45
C VAL A 375 7.01 -16.19 -1.52
N PHE A 376 6.12 -15.46 -0.85
CA PHE A 376 5.10 -16.09 -0.01
C PHE A 376 4.16 -16.99 -0.82
N MET A 377 3.70 -16.56 -2.02
CA MET A 377 2.89 -17.43 -2.88
C MET A 377 3.63 -18.71 -3.26
N ALA A 378 4.91 -18.62 -3.62
CA ALA A 378 5.73 -19.79 -3.94
C ALA A 378 5.91 -20.73 -2.74
N ILE A 379 6.12 -20.19 -1.53
CA ILE A 379 6.22 -20.98 -0.29
C ILE A 379 4.93 -21.75 -0.02
N PHE A 380 3.77 -21.14 -0.27
CA PHE A 380 2.46 -21.76 -0.04
C PHE A 380 1.92 -22.56 -1.23
N GLY A 381 2.68 -22.67 -2.34
CA GLY A 381 2.32 -23.48 -3.51
C GLY A 381 1.14 -22.90 -4.33
N ILE A 382 1.03 -21.60 -4.39
CA ILE A 382 -0.05 -20.86 -5.08
C ILE A 382 0.48 -20.18 -6.34
#